data_75f539658f129dc02ac41cd863629766
#
_entry.id   75f539658f129dc02ac41cd863629766
#
_cell.length_a   1.000
_cell.length_b   1.000
_cell.length_c   1.000
_cell.angle_alpha   90.00
_cell.angle_beta   90.00
_cell.angle_gamma   90.00
#
_symmetry.space_group_name_H-M   'P 1'
#
loop_
_entity.id
_entity.type
_entity.pdbx_description
1 polymer ?
#
loop_
_entity_poly.entity_id
_entity_poly.type
_entity_poly.pdbx_seq_one_letter_code
_entity_poly.pdbx_strand_id
1 'polypeptide(L)'
;MRRRWLTSLASCALIAPLMASAQPVSIFPGDDDAEKKEFIEREVKLPPFPKDGSLLQFDPSAANSNRFFVDADSISIDDDGTVRYTLVVKTPGGGENISYEAIRCETTELKAFAFGRRDGTWSNARAPAWRKIRYQDVNRQYGVLYAHYFCPDGAPIASVKDAINRFKYGVPYGQPPRSSNRR
;
A
#
# COMPACT_ATOMS: atom_id res chain seq x y z
N MET A 1 43.66 3.60 -89.64
CA MET A 1 44.63 4.13 -88.69
C MET A 1 43.96 4.13 -87.31
N ARG A 2 44.34 3.22 -86.43
CA ARG A 2 43.68 2.99 -85.11
C ARG A 2 44.62 3.48 -83.97
N ARG A 3 44.23 4.49 -83.25
CA ARG A 3 44.94 4.92 -82.04
C ARG A 3 44.23 4.31 -80.79
N ARG A 4 44.96 3.46 -80.14
CA ARG A 4 44.55 2.86 -78.82
C ARG A 4 44.96 3.81 -77.69
N TRP A 5 44.01 4.21 -76.91
CA TRP A 5 44.27 4.92 -75.68
C TRP A 5 44.15 3.94 -74.49
N LEU A 6 45.24 3.81 -73.75
CA LEU A 6 45.29 3.06 -72.50
C LEU A 6 44.87 3.99 -71.39
N THR A 7 43.77 3.70 -70.77
CA THR A 7 43.34 4.38 -69.54
C THR A 7 43.81 3.60 -68.30
N SER A 8 44.73 4.22 -67.56
CA SER A 8 45.25 3.72 -66.32
C SER A 8 44.22 3.95 -65.18
N LEU A 9 43.76 2.87 -64.57
CA LEU A 9 42.88 2.92 -63.37
C LEU A 9 43.73 3.04 -62.12
N ALA A 10 43.74 4.21 -61.49
CA ALA A 10 44.31 4.40 -60.18
C ALA A 10 43.30 3.92 -59.08
N SER A 11 43.67 2.82 -58.46
CA SER A 11 42.91 2.29 -57.30
C SER A 11 43.23 3.13 -56.05
N CYS A 12 42.29 3.93 -55.67
CA CYS A 12 42.35 4.68 -54.40
C CYS A 12 41.79 3.82 -53.24
N ALA A 13 42.68 3.24 -52.43
CA ALA A 13 42.31 2.48 -51.26
C ALA A 13 41.86 3.45 -50.15
N LEU A 14 40.57 3.48 -49.88
CA LEU A 14 39.99 4.20 -48.74
C LEU A 14 40.23 3.40 -47.44
N ILE A 15 41.17 3.86 -46.63
CA ILE A 15 41.37 3.39 -45.25
C ILE A 15 40.33 4.10 -44.39
N ALA A 16 39.25 3.38 -43.98
CA ALA A 16 38.31 3.86 -43.01
C ALA A 16 38.88 3.69 -41.60
N PRO A 17 38.91 4.73 -40.77
CA PRO A 17 39.31 4.57 -39.37
C PRO A 17 38.20 3.80 -38.62
N LEU A 18 38.55 2.66 -37.96
CA LEU A 18 37.70 1.99 -36.98
C LEU A 18 37.56 2.93 -35.76
N MET A 19 36.42 3.57 -35.64
CA MET A 19 36.03 4.24 -34.43
C MET A 19 35.65 3.16 -33.42
N ALA A 20 36.55 2.84 -32.47
CA ALA A 20 36.24 2.01 -31.31
C ALA A 20 35.30 2.80 -30.41
N SER A 21 34.03 2.44 -30.41
CA SER A 21 33.05 2.94 -29.47
C SER A 21 33.36 2.34 -28.09
N ALA A 22 34.07 3.08 -27.24
CA ALA A 22 34.19 2.76 -25.85
C ALA A 22 32.81 2.97 -25.17
N GLN A 23 32.09 1.90 -24.93
CA GLN A 23 30.88 1.96 -24.11
C GLN A 23 31.32 2.18 -22.67
N PRO A 24 30.71 3.15 -21.95
CA PRO A 24 30.98 3.30 -20.52
C PRO A 24 30.52 2.04 -19.80
N VAL A 25 31.44 1.32 -19.19
CA VAL A 25 31.12 0.23 -18.27
C VAL A 25 30.51 0.87 -17.05
N SER A 26 29.21 0.69 -16.83
CA SER A 26 28.54 1.00 -15.57
C SER A 26 29.13 0.12 -14.47
N ILE A 27 29.96 0.71 -13.60
CA ILE A 27 30.53 0.04 -12.42
C ILE A 27 29.55 0.08 -11.23
N PHE A 28 28.31 0.49 -11.47
CA PHE A 28 27.28 0.30 -10.45
C PHE A 28 26.82 -1.15 -10.54
N PRO A 29 26.89 -1.91 -9.42
CA PRO A 29 26.18 -3.18 -9.35
C PRO A 29 24.75 -2.86 -9.72
N GLY A 30 24.23 -3.56 -10.72
CA GLY A 30 22.89 -3.34 -11.24
C GLY A 30 21.92 -3.26 -10.07
N ASP A 31 21.02 -2.29 -10.12
CA ASP A 31 19.83 -2.32 -9.30
C ASP A 31 19.29 -3.74 -9.43
N ASP A 32 19.42 -4.50 -8.35
CA ASP A 32 18.77 -5.78 -8.25
C ASP A 32 17.32 -5.51 -8.59
N ASP A 33 16.89 -5.95 -9.78
CA ASP A 33 15.50 -6.14 -10.11
C ASP A 33 14.99 -7.18 -9.11
N ALA A 34 14.80 -6.73 -7.87
CA ALA A 34 14.12 -7.49 -6.85
C ALA A 34 12.77 -7.79 -7.45
N GLU A 35 12.63 -9.01 -7.95
CA GLU A 35 11.45 -9.54 -8.62
C GLU A 35 10.24 -9.12 -7.76
N LYS A 36 9.50 -8.13 -8.24
CA LYS A 36 8.41 -7.51 -7.50
C LYS A 36 7.38 -8.60 -7.31
N LYS A 37 7.40 -9.24 -6.14
CA LYS A 37 6.54 -10.35 -5.79
C LYS A 37 5.10 -9.96 -6.11
N GLU A 38 4.48 -10.70 -7.03
CA GLU A 38 3.09 -10.45 -7.42
C GLU A 38 2.20 -10.54 -6.17
N PHE A 39 1.37 -9.54 -5.96
CA PHE A 39 0.44 -9.52 -4.85
C PHE A 39 -0.69 -10.51 -5.11
N ILE A 40 -0.73 -11.59 -4.33
CA ILE A 40 -1.80 -12.58 -4.35
C ILE A 40 -2.65 -12.35 -3.09
N GLU A 41 -3.85 -11.80 -3.29
CA GLU A 41 -4.79 -11.55 -2.19
C GLU A 41 -5.26 -12.88 -1.59
N ARG A 42 -5.16 -13.00 -0.27
CA ARG A 42 -5.67 -14.16 0.46
C ARG A 42 -7.19 -14.19 0.46
N GLU A 43 -7.76 -15.40 0.44
CA GLU A 43 -9.19 -15.60 0.60
C GLU A 43 -9.71 -14.89 1.87
N VAL A 44 -10.81 -14.18 1.71
CA VAL A 44 -11.40 -13.38 2.79
C VAL A 44 -12.44 -14.19 3.53
N LYS A 45 -12.18 -14.46 4.81
CA LYS A 45 -13.18 -15.00 5.73
C LYS A 45 -13.72 -13.87 6.59
N LEU A 46 -15.02 -13.65 6.56
CA LEU A 46 -15.64 -12.61 7.38
C LEU A 46 -15.56 -13.00 8.86
N PRO A 47 -15.15 -12.06 9.73
CA PRO A 47 -15.09 -12.32 11.16
C PRO A 47 -16.49 -12.41 11.77
N PRO A 48 -16.62 -12.88 13.02
CA PRO A 48 -17.83 -12.68 13.79
C PRO A 48 -18.23 -11.20 13.81
N PHE A 49 -19.51 -10.92 13.97
CA PHE A 49 -19.98 -9.53 14.09
C PHE A 49 -19.42 -8.88 15.34
N PRO A 50 -18.97 -7.60 15.30
CA PRO A 50 -18.30 -6.94 16.39
C PRO A 50 -19.21 -6.80 17.62
N LYS A 51 -18.60 -6.86 18.81
CA LYS A 51 -19.29 -6.69 20.11
C LYS A 51 -18.72 -5.46 20.82
N ASP A 52 -19.55 -4.77 21.60
CA ASP A 52 -19.09 -3.57 22.32
C ASP A 52 -17.85 -3.81 23.20
N GLY A 53 -17.72 -5.00 23.80
CA GLY A 53 -16.61 -5.35 24.69
C GLY A 53 -15.24 -5.49 24.01
N SER A 54 -15.21 -5.67 22.68
CA SER A 54 -13.98 -5.79 21.88
C SER A 54 -13.60 -4.51 21.12
N LEU A 55 -14.41 -3.44 21.25
CA LEU A 55 -14.19 -2.20 20.51
C LEU A 55 -13.08 -1.35 21.13
N LEU A 56 -12.08 -1.04 20.35
CA LEU A 56 -10.95 -0.17 20.66
C LEU A 56 -11.17 1.20 20.02
N GLN A 57 -11.36 2.22 20.83
CA GLN A 57 -11.58 3.59 20.35
C GLN A 57 -10.27 4.22 19.85
N PHE A 58 -10.37 5.00 18.78
CA PHE A 58 -9.32 5.90 18.33
C PHE A 58 -9.92 7.21 17.81
N ASP A 59 -9.11 8.26 17.78
CA ASP A 59 -9.53 9.59 17.35
C ASP A 59 -8.74 10.02 16.11
N PRO A 60 -9.36 10.07 14.92
CA PRO A 60 -8.70 10.56 13.72
C PRO A 60 -8.59 12.08 13.65
N SER A 61 -9.41 12.83 14.41
CA SER A 61 -9.40 14.29 14.45
C SER A 61 -10.33 14.84 15.53
N ALA A 62 -9.82 15.76 16.32
CA ALA A 62 -10.60 16.45 17.36
C ALA A 62 -11.83 17.22 16.82
N ALA A 63 -11.90 17.50 15.53
CA ALA A 63 -13.03 18.19 14.89
C ALA A 63 -14.17 17.26 14.43
N ASN A 64 -14.00 15.93 14.58
CA ASN A 64 -15.01 14.96 14.13
C ASN A 64 -15.95 14.60 15.27
N SER A 65 -17.25 14.74 15.05
CA SER A 65 -18.28 14.37 16.04
C SER A 65 -18.58 12.87 16.09
N ASN A 66 -18.15 12.09 15.10
CA ASN A 66 -18.29 10.64 15.09
C ASN A 66 -17.25 10.00 16.02
N ARG A 67 -17.60 8.86 16.59
CA ARG A 67 -16.66 8.02 17.36
C ARG A 67 -16.24 6.84 16.48
N PHE A 68 -14.94 6.58 16.48
CA PHE A 68 -14.32 5.55 15.64
C PHE A 68 -13.76 4.44 16.52
N PHE A 69 -14.01 3.20 16.11
CA PHE A 69 -13.55 2.01 16.82
C PHE A 69 -13.04 0.98 15.84
N VAL A 70 -12.08 0.20 16.28
CA VAL A 70 -11.65 -1.05 15.63
C VAL A 70 -12.01 -2.20 16.57
N ASP A 71 -12.60 -3.25 16.01
CA ASP A 71 -12.87 -4.48 16.76
C ASP A 71 -11.60 -5.30 16.92
N ALA A 72 -11.11 -5.43 18.16
CA ALA A 72 -9.87 -6.13 18.49
C ALA A 72 -9.88 -7.60 18.04
N ASP A 73 -11.04 -8.26 18.12
CA ASP A 73 -11.18 -9.68 17.80
C ASP A 73 -11.13 -9.95 16.28
N SER A 74 -11.30 -8.91 15.47
CA SER A 74 -11.28 -8.99 14.01
C SER A 74 -9.92 -8.65 13.38
N ILE A 75 -8.94 -8.17 14.16
CA ILE A 75 -7.65 -7.77 13.63
C ILE A 75 -6.86 -9.02 13.20
N SER A 76 -6.41 -9.05 11.95
CA SER A 76 -5.47 -10.05 11.45
C SER A 76 -4.35 -9.39 10.64
N ILE A 77 -3.19 -10.04 10.64
CA ILE A 77 -2.04 -9.66 9.83
C ILE A 77 -1.75 -10.87 8.96
N ASP A 78 -1.95 -10.71 7.65
CA ASP A 78 -1.89 -11.81 6.72
C ASP A 78 -0.54 -11.87 5.99
N ASP A 79 -0.18 -13.06 5.51
CA ASP A 79 1.07 -13.30 4.76
C ASP A 79 1.17 -12.51 3.45
N ASP A 80 0.03 -11.99 2.96
CA ASP A 80 -0.04 -11.12 1.79
C ASP A 80 0.35 -9.66 2.09
N GLY A 81 0.76 -9.36 3.33
CA GLY A 81 1.18 -8.02 3.75
C GLY A 81 0.01 -7.08 4.01
N THR A 82 -1.19 -7.60 4.20
CA THR A 82 -2.38 -6.82 4.58
C THR A 82 -2.68 -6.92 6.06
N VAL A 83 -3.25 -5.85 6.62
CA VAL A 83 -3.86 -5.86 7.95
C VAL A 83 -5.37 -5.73 7.77
N ARG A 84 -6.11 -6.75 8.19
CA ARG A 84 -7.58 -6.78 8.12
C ARG A 84 -8.18 -6.46 9.47
N TYR A 85 -9.32 -5.78 9.47
CA TYR A 85 -10.00 -5.32 10.68
C TYR A 85 -11.47 -4.97 10.41
N THR A 86 -12.27 -4.94 11.47
CA THR A 86 -13.62 -4.36 11.43
C THR A 86 -13.55 -2.93 11.95
N LEU A 87 -14.00 -1.98 11.13
CA LEU A 87 -14.19 -0.58 11.53
C LEU A 87 -15.65 -0.39 11.96
N VAL A 88 -15.85 0.26 13.10
CA VAL A 88 -17.17 0.68 13.60
C VAL A 88 -17.16 2.20 13.78
N VAL A 89 -18.06 2.89 13.10
CA VAL A 89 -18.23 4.35 13.21
C VAL A 89 -19.59 4.63 13.81
N LYS A 90 -19.62 5.21 15.02
CA LYS A 90 -20.86 5.60 15.71
C LYS A 90 -21.08 7.10 15.54
N THR A 91 -22.25 7.46 14.99
CA THR A 91 -22.62 8.86 14.77
C THR A 91 -23.32 9.45 16.01
N PRO A 92 -23.32 10.78 16.22
CA PRO A 92 -24.05 11.41 17.35
C PRO A 92 -25.54 11.10 17.37
N GLY A 93 -26.14 10.84 16.21
CA GLY A 93 -27.56 10.48 16.08
C GLY A 93 -27.85 8.99 16.36
N GLY A 94 -26.89 8.21 16.88
CA GLY A 94 -27.06 6.80 17.22
C GLY A 94 -26.98 5.85 16.02
N GLY A 95 -26.61 6.33 14.84
CA GLY A 95 -26.34 5.47 13.69
C GLY A 95 -24.99 4.79 13.82
N GLU A 96 -24.88 3.56 13.32
CA GLU A 96 -23.64 2.81 13.25
C GLU A 96 -23.35 2.40 11.81
N ASN A 97 -22.11 2.64 11.37
CA ASN A 97 -21.57 2.13 10.13
C ASN A 97 -20.48 1.12 10.47
N ILE A 98 -20.67 -0.11 10.04
CA ILE A 98 -19.76 -1.22 10.31
C ILE A 98 -19.24 -1.72 8.97
N SER A 99 -17.91 -1.88 8.85
CA SER A 99 -17.28 -2.42 7.64
C SER A 99 -16.12 -3.35 7.99
N TYR A 100 -15.98 -4.43 7.23
CA TYR A 100 -14.80 -5.27 7.28
C TYR A 100 -13.88 -4.90 6.14
N GLU A 101 -12.65 -4.51 6.49
CA GLU A 101 -11.73 -3.83 5.60
C GLU A 101 -10.31 -4.41 5.72
N ALA A 102 -9.47 -4.11 4.73
CA ALA A 102 -8.03 -4.33 4.82
C ALA A 102 -7.25 -3.10 4.39
N ILE A 103 -6.08 -2.90 5.02
CA ILE A 103 -5.06 -1.96 4.59
C ILE A 103 -3.87 -2.76 4.07
N ARG A 104 -3.44 -2.45 2.85
CA ARG A 104 -2.19 -2.93 2.25
C ARG A 104 -1.11 -1.90 2.51
N CYS A 105 -0.15 -2.26 3.39
CA CYS A 105 0.85 -1.31 3.87
C CYS A 105 1.81 -0.87 2.77
N GLU A 106 2.32 -1.80 1.95
CA GLU A 106 3.28 -1.52 0.89
C GLU A 106 2.81 -0.46 -0.10
N THR A 107 1.54 -0.50 -0.47
CA THR A 107 0.96 0.37 -1.51
C THR A 107 0.11 1.50 -0.94
N THR A 108 -0.07 1.56 0.39
CA THR A 108 -0.94 2.56 1.06
C THR A 108 -2.36 2.53 0.48
N GLU A 109 -2.94 1.34 0.43
CA GLU A 109 -4.27 1.11 -0.14
C GLU A 109 -5.23 0.49 0.88
N LEU A 110 -6.50 0.78 0.68
CA LEU A 110 -7.63 0.28 1.46
C LEU A 110 -8.59 -0.47 0.56
N LYS A 111 -9.18 -1.54 1.08
CA LYS A 111 -10.27 -2.27 0.45
C LYS A 111 -11.32 -2.65 1.48
N ALA A 112 -12.59 -2.41 1.18
CA ALA A 112 -13.72 -2.89 1.96
C ALA A 112 -14.29 -4.17 1.35
N PHE A 113 -14.46 -5.20 2.15
CA PHE A 113 -14.97 -6.51 1.73
C PHE A 113 -16.45 -6.68 2.04
N ALA A 114 -16.90 -6.17 3.18
CA ALA A 114 -18.28 -6.33 3.63
C ALA A 114 -18.71 -5.15 4.49
N PHE A 115 -20.03 -5.00 4.60
CA PHE A 115 -20.68 -4.00 5.43
C PHE A 115 -21.66 -4.70 6.40
N GLY A 116 -21.66 -4.22 7.64
CA GLY A 116 -22.57 -4.71 8.67
C GLY A 116 -24.00 -4.22 8.45
N ARG A 117 -24.95 -5.09 8.68
CA ARG A 117 -26.39 -4.78 8.68
C ARG A 117 -26.88 -4.61 10.11
N ARG A 118 -28.03 -3.97 10.26
CA ARG A 118 -28.69 -3.77 11.58
C ARG A 118 -29.09 -5.05 12.30
N ASP A 119 -29.28 -6.13 11.55
CA ASP A 119 -29.62 -7.45 12.07
C ASP A 119 -28.40 -8.25 12.55
N GLY A 120 -27.22 -7.65 12.56
CA GLY A 120 -25.98 -8.32 12.99
C GLY A 120 -25.37 -9.23 11.93
N THR A 121 -25.77 -9.11 10.67
CA THR A 121 -25.24 -9.91 9.56
C THR A 121 -24.33 -9.07 8.65
N TRP A 122 -23.49 -9.76 7.87
CA TRP A 122 -22.65 -9.14 6.86
C TRP A 122 -23.31 -9.10 5.49
N SER A 123 -23.05 -8.04 4.74
CA SER A 123 -23.36 -7.89 3.33
C SER A 123 -22.08 -7.67 2.55
N ASN A 124 -21.74 -8.56 1.64
CA ASN A 124 -20.54 -8.40 0.81
C ASN A 124 -20.57 -7.11 -0.01
N ALA A 125 -19.41 -6.48 -0.16
CA ALA A 125 -19.25 -5.35 -1.06
C ALA A 125 -19.50 -5.80 -2.52
N ARG A 126 -20.24 -5.00 -3.29
CA ARG A 126 -20.62 -5.36 -4.68
C ARG A 126 -19.44 -5.37 -5.65
N ALA A 127 -18.48 -4.45 -5.45
CA ALA A 127 -17.31 -4.32 -6.30
C ALA A 127 -16.12 -3.91 -5.42
N PRO A 128 -15.58 -4.85 -4.62
CA PRO A 128 -14.45 -4.56 -3.74
C PRO A 128 -13.20 -4.27 -4.57
N ALA A 129 -12.62 -3.08 -4.41
CA ALA A 129 -11.41 -2.67 -5.11
C ALA A 129 -10.44 -1.97 -4.16
N TRP A 130 -9.14 -2.17 -4.38
CA TRP A 130 -8.10 -1.44 -3.69
C TRP A 130 -8.08 0.02 -4.13
N ARG A 131 -8.05 0.94 -3.16
CA ARG A 131 -8.06 2.38 -3.36
C ARG A 131 -6.99 3.04 -2.50
N LYS A 132 -6.29 4.03 -3.05
CA LYS A 132 -5.29 4.80 -2.30
C LYS A 132 -5.89 5.51 -1.09
N ILE A 133 -5.22 5.38 0.05
CA ILE A 133 -5.54 6.14 1.25
C ILE A 133 -5.02 7.57 1.06
N ARG A 134 -5.92 8.54 1.25
CA ARG A 134 -5.60 9.97 1.19
C ARG A 134 -5.69 10.56 2.59
N TYR A 135 -4.62 11.23 3.03
CA TYR A 135 -4.53 11.75 4.39
C TYR A 135 -5.36 13.02 4.65
N GLN A 136 -5.78 13.70 3.60
CA GLN A 136 -6.42 15.03 3.69
C GLN A 136 -7.93 15.01 3.43
N ASP A 137 -8.53 13.85 3.22
CA ASP A 137 -9.94 13.70 2.90
C ASP A 137 -10.82 13.60 4.14
N VAL A 138 -12.15 13.67 3.89
CA VAL A 138 -13.21 13.36 4.86
C VAL A 138 -13.05 12.00 5.53
N ASN A 139 -12.25 11.11 4.93
CA ASN A 139 -11.91 9.76 5.40
C ASN A 139 -10.56 9.68 6.12
N ARG A 140 -10.20 10.73 6.87
CA ARG A 140 -8.93 10.83 7.62
C ARG A 140 -8.65 9.63 8.53
N GLN A 141 -9.69 8.93 9.02
CA GLN A 141 -9.54 7.74 9.85
C GLN A 141 -8.63 6.68 9.21
N TYR A 142 -8.68 6.51 7.91
CA TYR A 142 -7.84 5.53 7.20
C TYR A 142 -6.36 5.91 7.20
N GLY A 143 -6.06 7.20 7.05
CA GLY A 143 -4.69 7.71 7.15
C GLY A 143 -4.11 7.52 8.55
N VAL A 144 -4.93 7.74 9.59
CA VAL A 144 -4.55 7.54 10.99
C VAL A 144 -4.36 6.06 11.30
N LEU A 145 -5.27 5.19 10.87
CA LEU A 145 -5.12 3.73 11.03
C LEU A 145 -3.85 3.23 10.35
N TYR A 146 -3.60 3.66 9.11
CA TYR A 146 -2.39 3.31 8.38
C TYR A 146 -1.13 3.77 9.13
N ALA A 147 -0.99 5.08 9.38
CA ALA A 147 0.27 5.65 9.84
C ALA A 147 0.61 5.31 11.30
N HIS A 148 -0.41 5.17 12.15
CA HIS A 148 -0.19 5.07 13.59
C HIS A 148 -0.46 3.69 14.18
N TYR A 149 -1.35 2.91 13.57
CA TYR A 149 -1.79 1.65 14.15
C TYR A 149 -1.34 0.41 13.38
N PHE A 150 -1.50 0.39 12.06
CA PHE A 150 -1.32 -0.83 11.27
C PHE A 150 -0.04 -0.88 10.42
N CYS A 151 0.44 0.28 9.94
CA CYS A 151 1.60 0.34 9.03
C CYS A 151 2.61 1.43 9.47
N PRO A 152 3.12 1.42 10.71
CA PRO A 152 3.90 2.53 11.28
C PRO A 152 5.15 2.90 10.47
N ASP A 153 5.75 1.96 9.76
CA ASP A 153 6.94 2.17 8.93
C ASP A 153 6.71 1.80 7.46
N GLY A 154 5.45 1.85 7.00
CA GLY A 154 5.06 1.42 5.66
C GLY A 154 4.98 -0.09 5.48
N ALA A 155 5.24 -0.86 6.54
CA ALA A 155 5.10 -2.30 6.62
C ALA A 155 4.04 -2.68 7.66
N PRO A 156 3.43 -3.87 7.57
CA PRO A 156 2.50 -4.35 8.57
C PRO A 156 3.13 -4.34 9.96
N ILE A 157 2.35 -3.96 10.98
CA ILE A 157 2.76 -4.03 12.39
C ILE A 157 3.13 -5.48 12.74
N ALA A 158 4.10 -5.66 13.64
CA ALA A 158 4.72 -6.96 13.90
C ALA A 158 3.75 -8.02 14.47
N SER A 159 2.73 -7.59 15.23
CA SER A 159 1.74 -8.51 15.79
C SER A 159 0.39 -7.83 16.06
N VAL A 160 -0.67 -8.65 16.12
CA VAL A 160 -2.01 -8.21 16.57
C VAL A 160 -1.96 -7.61 17.98
N LYS A 161 -1.14 -8.20 18.86
CA LYS A 161 -0.93 -7.69 20.22
C LYS A 161 -0.36 -6.27 20.21
N ASP A 162 0.60 -5.99 19.32
CA ASP A 162 1.19 -4.65 19.20
C ASP A 162 0.18 -3.64 18.66
N ALA A 163 -0.65 -4.06 17.67
CA ALA A 163 -1.74 -3.23 17.21
C ALA A 163 -2.71 -2.87 18.34
N ILE A 164 -3.18 -3.87 19.10
CA ILE A 164 -4.08 -3.67 20.24
C ILE A 164 -3.44 -2.75 21.30
N ASN A 165 -2.15 -2.93 21.58
CA ASN A 165 -1.43 -2.09 22.55
C ASN A 165 -1.38 -0.62 22.10
N ARG A 166 -1.23 -0.34 20.81
CA ARG A 166 -1.28 1.02 20.27
C ARG A 166 -2.64 1.67 20.50
N PHE A 167 -3.73 0.94 20.36
CA PHE A 167 -5.06 1.46 20.67
C PHE A 167 -5.25 1.73 22.17
N LYS A 168 -4.74 0.85 23.03
CA LYS A 168 -4.94 0.94 24.50
C LYS A 168 -4.05 1.96 25.18
N TYR A 169 -2.81 2.09 24.73
CA TYR A 169 -1.78 2.88 25.42
C TYR A 169 -1.24 4.05 24.61
N GLY A 170 -1.79 4.23 23.40
CA GLY A 170 -1.31 5.22 22.45
C GLY A 170 -0.11 4.75 21.63
N VAL A 171 0.21 5.52 20.61
CA VAL A 171 1.43 5.29 19.80
C VAL A 171 2.65 5.73 20.60
N PRO A 172 3.75 4.97 20.60
CA PRO A 172 4.98 5.39 21.24
C PRO A 172 5.39 6.79 20.77
N TYR A 173 5.57 7.71 21.70
CA TYR A 173 6.02 9.08 21.40
C TYR A 173 7.43 9.00 20.79
N GLY A 174 7.63 9.52 19.59
CA GLY A 174 8.96 9.69 19.02
C GLY A 174 9.23 9.14 17.64
N GLN A 175 8.28 8.51 16.98
CA GLN A 175 8.43 8.18 15.56
C GLN A 175 7.37 8.92 14.74
N PRO A 176 7.70 10.10 14.17
CA PRO A 176 6.87 10.63 13.11
C PRO A 176 6.87 9.61 11.95
N PRO A 177 5.74 9.44 11.25
CA PRO A 177 5.71 8.58 10.06
C PRO A 177 6.85 9.03 9.14
N ARG A 178 7.74 8.11 8.79
CA ARG A 178 8.77 8.40 7.81
C ARG A 178 8.05 8.80 6.52
N SER A 179 8.15 10.08 6.18
CA SER A 179 7.65 10.56 4.90
C SER A 179 8.32 9.70 3.84
N SER A 180 7.54 8.96 3.07
CA SER A 180 8.00 8.24 1.89
C SER A 180 8.35 9.24 0.79
N ASN A 181 9.41 10.03 1.02
CA ASN A 181 10.03 10.85 0.01
C ASN A 181 11.08 9.99 -0.69
N ARG A 182 10.65 8.94 -1.39
CA ARG A 182 11.46 8.33 -2.45
C ARG A 182 11.15 9.07 -3.73
N ARG A 183 12.13 9.86 -4.12
CA ARG A 183 12.22 10.47 -5.46
C ARG A 183 12.34 9.40 -6.53
#